data_22ba86a4e6f5a8ec4bedb767d106f0d8
#
_entry.id   22ba86a4e6f5a8ec4bedb767d106f0d8
#
_cell.length_a   1.000
_cell.length_b   1.000
_cell.length_c   1.000
_cell.angle_alpha   90.00
_cell.angle_beta   90.00
_cell.angle_gamma   90.00
#
_symmetry.space_group_name_H-M   'P 1'
#
loop_
_entity.id
_entity.type
_entity.pdbx_description
1 polymer ?
#
loop_
_entity_poly.entity_id
_entity_poly.type
_entity_poly.pdbx_seq_one_letter_code
_entity_poly.pdbx_strand_id
1 'polypeptide(L)'
;WLSAGFIIEEGFKLADLALIVQSMAAAAKAAGVPVVAGDTKVVERGKGDGVFITTTGVGVVAEGMELSGRAARPGDSILVSGTLGDHGMAIMAVRESLGFAAPIVSDTAALHGLIAAMRASGAEIHVLRDPTRGGLATTLNEIARQSGVGMMLQEKALPVNPAVAAACEFLGLDPLYVANEGKLVAICSERDANMLLSAMRAHPLGRQAAIIGSVRADPHHFVQMTTGFGGRRIVDWLSGDQLPRIC
;
A
#
# COMPACT_ATOMS: atom_id res chain seq x y z
N TRP A 1 -12.12 -1.68 -16.12
CA TRP A 1 -13.50 -1.89 -15.66
C TRP A 1 -13.49 -2.57 -14.29
N LEU A 2 -14.54 -2.31 -13.48
CA LEU A 2 -14.73 -2.94 -12.18
C LEU A 2 -16.06 -3.70 -12.16
N SER A 3 -16.10 -4.76 -11.37
CA SER A 3 -17.33 -5.33 -10.83
C SER A 3 -17.38 -5.11 -9.31
N ALA A 4 -18.58 -5.04 -8.72
CA ALA A 4 -18.79 -4.87 -7.29
C ALA A 4 -19.77 -5.90 -6.75
N GLY A 5 -19.34 -6.72 -5.78
CA GLY A 5 -20.19 -7.65 -5.05
C GLY A 5 -20.54 -7.06 -3.68
N PHE A 6 -21.81 -7.16 -3.29
CA PHE A 6 -22.32 -6.69 -2.00
C PHE A 6 -22.87 -7.87 -1.21
N ILE A 7 -22.48 -8.00 0.06
CA ILE A 7 -23.17 -8.84 1.04
C ILE A 7 -23.73 -7.89 2.09
N ILE A 8 -25.06 -7.85 2.18
CA ILE A 8 -25.78 -6.88 3.02
C ILE A 8 -26.56 -7.66 4.10
N GLU A 9 -26.39 -7.27 5.35
CA GLU A 9 -27.18 -7.83 6.43
C GLU A 9 -28.61 -7.26 6.44
N GLU A 10 -29.59 -8.13 6.68
CA GLU A 10 -31.00 -7.73 6.83
C GLU A 10 -31.16 -6.66 7.93
N GLY A 11 -31.81 -5.55 7.59
CA GLY A 11 -31.99 -4.39 8.46
C GLY A 11 -30.95 -3.30 8.26
N PHE A 12 -29.95 -3.47 7.37
CA PHE A 12 -29.05 -2.39 6.98
C PHE A 12 -29.84 -1.26 6.30
N LYS A 13 -29.65 -0.02 6.75
CA LYS A 13 -30.45 1.10 6.29
C LYS A 13 -30.16 1.46 4.85
N LEU A 14 -31.20 1.61 4.02
CA LEU A 14 -31.05 2.02 2.61
C LEU A 14 -30.42 3.40 2.46
N ALA A 15 -30.63 4.31 3.42
CA ALA A 15 -29.98 5.63 3.41
C ALA A 15 -28.46 5.52 3.54
N ASP A 16 -27.97 4.64 4.42
CA ASP A 16 -26.53 4.42 4.62
C ASP A 16 -25.92 3.70 3.40
N LEU A 17 -26.64 2.73 2.84
CA LEU A 17 -26.24 2.07 1.59
C LEU A 17 -26.14 3.08 0.43
N ALA A 18 -27.09 4.02 0.33
CA ALA A 18 -27.05 5.05 -0.70
C ALA A 18 -25.81 5.95 -0.58
N LEU A 19 -25.40 6.31 0.62
CA LEU A 19 -24.18 7.09 0.88
C LEU A 19 -22.91 6.31 0.44
N ILE A 20 -22.85 5.01 0.76
CA ILE A 20 -21.75 4.14 0.34
C ILE A 20 -21.67 4.08 -1.18
N VAL A 21 -22.78 3.81 -1.86
CA VAL A 21 -22.83 3.71 -3.33
C VAL A 21 -22.46 5.03 -4.00
N GLN A 22 -22.91 6.17 -3.45
CA GLN A 22 -22.54 7.50 -3.95
C GLN A 22 -21.03 7.75 -3.81
N SER A 23 -20.43 7.37 -2.67
CA SER A 23 -18.98 7.46 -2.45
C SER A 23 -18.21 6.59 -3.44
N MET A 24 -18.64 5.35 -3.66
CA MET A 24 -18.04 4.45 -4.65
C MET A 24 -18.14 5.01 -6.07
N ALA A 25 -19.31 5.54 -6.44
CA ALA A 25 -19.51 6.15 -7.77
C ALA A 25 -18.61 7.38 -7.97
N ALA A 26 -18.45 8.22 -6.94
CA ALA A 26 -17.55 9.37 -6.99
C ALA A 26 -16.08 8.94 -7.16
N ALA A 27 -15.63 7.93 -6.42
CA ALA A 27 -14.28 7.39 -6.53
C ALA A 27 -14.03 6.75 -7.91
N ALA A 28 -14.95 5.95 -8.41
CA ALA A 28 -14.88 5.34 -9.74
C ALA A 28 -14.81 6.39 -10.86
N LYS A 29 -15.63 7.46 -10.74
CA LYS A 29 -15.61 8.59 -11.67
C LYS A 29 -14.27 9.33 -11.63
N ALA A 30 -13.76 9.63 -10.44
CA ALA A 30 -12.47 10.31 -10.27
C ALA A 30 -11.29 9.48 -10.82
N ALA A 31 -11.36 8.16 -10.67
CA ALA A 31 -10.38 7.23 -11.21
C ALA A 31 -10.55 6.96 -12.72
N GLY A 32 -11.65 7.38 -13.34
CA GLY A 32 -11.96 7.07 -14.73
C GLY A 32 -12.23 5.59 -15.00
N VAL A 33 -12.61 4.82 -13.97
CA VAL A 33 -12.83 3.37 -14.05
C VAL A 33 -14.29 3.06 -13.73
N PRO A 34 -15.14 2.72 -14.73
CA PRO A 34 -16.54 2.45 -14.48
C PRO A 34 -16.76 1.10 -13.80
N VAL A 35 -17.73 1.04 -12.88
CA VAL A 35 -18.30 -0.20 -12.37
C VAL A 35 -19.35 -0.68 -13.39
N VAL A 36 -19.11 -1.81 -14.04
CA VAL A 36 -19.93 -2.29 -15.19
C VAL A 36 -20.75 -3.53 -14.88
N ALA A 37 -20.44 -4.20 -13.76
CA ALA A 37 -21.16 -5.39 -13.32
C ALA A 37 -21.16 -5.47 -11.79
N GLY A 38 -22.07 -6.27 -11.25
CA GLY A 38 -22.11 -6.52 -9.81
C GLY A 38 -23.14 -7.56 -9.45
N ASP A 39 -23.11 -7.96 -8.19
CA ASP A 39 -24.09 -8.83 -7.57
C ASP A 39 -24.38 -8.38 -6.15
N THR A 40 -25.57 -8.71 -5.63
CA THR A 40 -25.99 -8.36 -4.29
C THR A 40 -26.62 -9.57 -3.61
N LYS A 41 -26.07 -9.94 -2.47
CA LYS A 41 -26.63 -10.97 -1.59
C LYS A 41 -27.09 -10.33 -0.28
N VAL A 42 -28.33 -10.56 0.09
CA VAL A 42 -28.82 -10.23 1.44
C VAL A 42 -28.72 -11.47 2.30
N VAL A 43 -28.13 -11.31 3.51
CA VAL A 43 -28.02 -12.37 4.52
C VAL A 43 -28.90 -12.02 5.71
N GLU A 44 -29.31 -13.03 6.48
CA GLU A 44 -30.14 -12.89 7.67
C GLU A 44 -29.45 -12.02 8.73
N ARG A 45 -30.24 -11.37 9.56
CA ARG A 45 -29.76 -10.58 10.72
C ARG A 45 -28.87 -11.43 11.63
N GLY A 46 -27.71 -10.89 12.04
CA GLY A 46 -26.73 -11.58 12.88
C GLY A 46 -25.82 -12.56 12.09
N LYS A 47 -25.92 -12.58 10.77
CA LYS A 47 -25.05 -13.40 9.89
C LYS A 47 -24.00 -12.59 9.13
N GLY A 48 -23.98 -11.28 9.36
CA GLY A 48 -23.03 -10.33 8.76
C GLY A 48 -22.58 -9.30 9.76
N ASP A 49 -21.88 -8.27 9.27
CA ASP A 49 -21.50 -7.06 10.01
C ASP A 49 -21.88 -5.85 9.16
N GLY A 50 -23.18 -5.64 9.00
CA GLY A 50 -23.75 -4.57 8.21
C GLY A 50 -23.58 -4.79 6.70
N VAL A 51 -22.46 -4.40 6.11
CA VAL A 51 -22.21 -4.57 4.67
C VAL A 51 -20.75 -4.92 4.38
N PHE A 52 -20.55 -5.93 3.55
CA PHE A 52 -19.26 -6.27 2.95
C PHE A 52 -19.29 -5.95 1.46
N ILE A 53 -18.22 -5.34 0.97
CA ILE A 53 -18.10 -4.95 -0.44
C ILE A 53 -16.79 -5.49 -0.98
N THR A 54 -16.87 -6.21 -2.09
CA THR A 54 -15.71 -6.71 -2.82
C THR A 54 -15.73 -6.15 -4.24
N THR A 55 -14.60 -5.59 -4.69
CA THR A 55 -14.44 -5.15 -6.07
C THR A 55 -13.42 -6.02 -6.79
N THR A 56 -13.68 -6.27 -8.08
CA THR A 56 -12.73 -6.97 -8.96
C THR A 56 -12.47 -6.10 -10.18
N GLY A 57 -11.18 -5.87 -10.47
CA GLY A 57 -10.75 -5.09 -11.62
C GLY A 57 -10.32 -5.96 -12.80
N VAL A 58 -10.70 -5.53 -14.01
CA VAL A 58 -10.19 -6.08 -15.27
C VAL A 58 -9.56 -4.95 -16.07
N GLY A 59 -8.31 -5.15 -16.50
CA GLY A 59 -7.55 -4.19 -17.28
C GLY A 59 -6.86 -4.84 -18.47
N VAL A 60 -6.30 -4.01 -19.33
CA VAL A 60 -5.46 -4.43 -20.46
C VAL A 60 -4.02 -4.07 -20.14
N VAL A 61 -3.15 -5.07 -20.18
CA VAL A 61 -1.71 -4.86 -20.05
C VAL A 61 -1.17 -4.33 -21.37
N ALA A 62 -0.45 -3.21 -21.36
CA ALA A 62 0.15 -2.67 -22.57
C ALA A 62 1.26 -3.60 -23.10
N GLU A 63 1.41 -3.67 -24.41
CA GLU A 63 2.47 -4.46 -25.04
C GLU A 63 3.86 -4.03 -24.55
N GLY A 64 4.72 -5.00 -24.27
CA GLY A 64 6.08 -4.75 -23.74
C GLY A 64 6.14 -4.39 -22.25
N MET A 65 5.02 -4.44 -21.53
CA MET A 65 5.02 -4.21 -20.09
C MET A 65 5.19 -5.52 -19.31
N GLU A 66 6.38 -5.73 -18.75
CA GLU A 66 6.72 -6.90 -17.94
C GLU A 66 6.95 -6.50 -16.48
N LEU A 67 5.87 -6.19 -15.76
CA LEU A 67 5.90 -5.93 -14.31
C LEU A 67 5.53 -7.21 -13.56
N SER A 68 6.39 -7.64 -12.65
CA SER A 68 6.14 -8.86 -11.88
C SER A 68 6.81 -8.80 -10.51
N GLY A 69 6.15 -9.33 -9.47
CA GLY A 69 6.77 -9.53 -8.15
C GLY A 69 8.00 -10.47 -8.16
N ARG A 70 8.28 -11.11 -9.30
CA ARG A 70 9.44 -11.99 -9.51
C ARG A 70 10.59 -11.32 -10.28
N ALA A 71 10.46 -10.05 -10.62
CA ALA A 71 11.38 -9.38 -11.53
C ALA A 71 12.44 -8.51 -10.85
N ALA A 72 12.46 -8.44 -9.50
CA ALA A 72 13.50 -7.72 -8.78
C ALA A 72 14.86 -8.39 -8.95
N ARG A 73 15.90 -7.58 -9.16
CA ARG A 73 17.27 -8.04 -9.46
C ARG A 73 18.26 -7.43 -8.48
N PRO A 74 19.34 -8.16 -8.11
CA PRO A 74 20.43 -7.56 -7.33
C PRO A 74 20.98 -6.30 -8.02
N GLY A 75 21.13 -5.22 -7.26
CA GLY A 75 21.52 -3.89 -7.75
C GLY A 75 20.36 -2.93 -7.95
N ASP A 76 19.11 -3.42 -7.99
CA ASP A 76 17.93 -2.53 -8.10
C ASP A 76 17.77 -1.63 -6.88
N SER A 77 17.16 -0.47 -7.11
CA SER A 77 16.73 0.47 -6.07
C SER A 77 15.28 0.21 -5.67
N ILE A 78 14.99 0.37 -4.37
CA ILE A 78 13.66 0.23 -3.79
C ILE A 78 13.12 1.62 -3.44
N LEU A 79 11.95 1.98 -3.97
CA LEU A 79 11.28 3.25 -3.73
C LEU A 79 9.91 3.04 -3.12
N VAL A 80 9.45 4.01 -2.32
CA VAL A 80 8.06 4.13 -1.88
C VAL A 80 7.49 5.46 -2.34
N SER A 81 6.18 5.50 -2.61
CA SER A 81 5.53 6.71 -3.14
C SER A 81 5.26 7.79 -2.10
N GLY A 82 5.36 7.49 -0.81
CA GLY A 82 5.08 8.46 0.26
C GLY A 82 5.19 7.86 1.65
N THR A 83 4.63 8.56 2.63
CA THR A 83 4.66 8.17 4.04
C THR A 83 4.01 6.83 4.31
N LEU A 84 4.53 6.12 5.32
CA LEU A 84 4.11 4.78 5.72
C LEU A 84 3.22 4.82 6.96
N GLY A 85 2.22 3.94 7.00
CA GLY A 85 1.39 3.68 8.17
C GLY A 85 0.22 4.65 8.37
N ASP A 86 0.01 5.62 7.47
CA ASP A 86 -1.05 6.62 7.62
C ASP A 86 -2.45 5.97 7.69
N HIS A 87 -2.78 5.03 6.79
CA HIS A 87 -4.09 4.38 6.78
C HIS A 87 -4.35 3.59 8.05
N GLY A 88 -3.45 2.65 8.37
CA GLY A 88 -3.66 1.78 9.53
C GLY A 88 -3.80 2.56 10.82
N MET A 89 -3.00 3.61 11.02
CA MET A 89 -3.11 4.47 12.21
C MET A 89 -4.38 5.33 12.21
N ALA A 90 -4.84 5.81 11.04
CA ALA A 90 -6.11 6.53 10.94
C ALA A 90 -7.30 5.64 11.35
N ILE A 91 -7.33 4.39 10.89
CA ILE A 91 -8.39 3.43 11.25
C ILE A 91 -8.33 3.06 12.73
N MET A 92 -7.12 2.81 13.26
CA MET A 92 -6.94 2.52 14.70
C MET A 92 -7.41 3.67 15.57
N ALA A 93 -7.08 4.92 15.21
CA ALA A 93 -7.52 6.10 15.93
C ALA A 93 -9.05 6.16 16.06
N VAL A 94 -9.78 5.85 15.00
CA VAL A 94 -11.25 5.84 15.00
C VAL A 94 -11.80 4.66 15.79
N ARG A 95 -11.31 3.44 15.56
CA ARG A 95 -11.85 2.23 16.19
C ARG A 95 -11.63 2.19 17.69
N GLU A 96 -10.46 2.60 18.14
CA GLU A 96 -10.07 2.59 19.55
C GLU A 96 -10.35 3.94 20.24
N SER A 97 -11.02 4.89 19.55
CA SER A 97 -11.31 6.23 20.06
C SER A 97 -10.07 6.94 20.61
N LEU A 98 -8.93 6.79 19.95
CA LEU A 98 -7.66 7.37 20.36
C LEU A 98 -7.63 8.86 20.01
N GLY A 99 -7.52 9.71 21.02
CA GLY A 99 -7.39 11.17 20.86
C GLY A 99 -5.94 11.58 20.62
N PHE A 100 -5.46 11.49 19.39
CA PHE A 100 -4.14 12.04 19.03
C PHE A 100 -4.17 13.56 18.92
N ALA A 101 -3.10 14.22 19.35
CA ALA A 101 -2.98 15.68 19.31
C ALA A 101 -3.06 16.27 17.90
N ALA A 102 -2.66 15.50 16.88
CA ALA A 102 -2.81 15.84 15.47
C ALA A 102 -3.66 14.77 14.77
N PRO A 103 -4.59 15.17 13.88
CA PRO A 103 -5.40 14.21 13.14
C PRO A 103 -4.51 13.40 12.18
N ILE A 104 -4.64 12.07 12.24
CA ILE A 104 -4.04 11.17 11.26
C ILE A 104 -5.12 10.86 10.23
N VAL A 105 -4.83 11.11 8.96
CA VAL A 105 -5.77 10.93 7.84
C VAL A 105 -5.33 9.75 7.01
N SER A 106 -6.28 8.91 6.60
CA SER A 106 -6.03 7.79 5.70
C SER A 106 -5.42 8.27 4.39
N ASP A 107 -4.47 7.50 3.89
CA ASP A 107 -3.80 7.75 2.61
C ASP A 107 -4.53 7.16 1.40
N THR A 108 -5.74 6.63 1.58
CA THR A 108 -6.53 6.03 0.50
C THR A 108 -6.58 6.93 -0.73
N ALA A 109 -6.09 6.44 -1.86
CA ALA A 109 -6.00 7.19 -3.10
C ALA A 109 -5.94 6.29 -4.34
N ALA A 110 -6.43 6.80 -5.48
CA ALA A 110 -6.33 6.12 -6.78
C ALA A 110 -4.95 6.39 -7.41
N LEU A 111 -4.10 5.37 -7.51
CA LEU A 111 -2.69 5.50 -7.90
C LEU A 111 -2.44 5.49 -9.42
N HIS A 112 -3.46 5.29 -10.25
CA HIS A 112 -3.30 5.16 -11.70
C HIS A 112 -2.57 6.34 -12.35
N GLY A 113 -2.86 7.58 -11.91
CA GLY A 113 -2.18 8.78 -12.40
C GLY A 113 -0.69 8.83 -12.04
N LEU A 114 -0.34 8.44 -10.81
CA LEU A 114 1.05 8.30 -10.38
C LEU A 114 1.78 7.24 -11.20
N ILE A 115 1.16 6.06 -11.39
CA ILE A 115 1.74 4.98 -12.21
C ILE A 115 1.93 5.43 -13.67
N ALA A 116 0.98 6.19 -14.23
CA ALA A 116 1.12 6.74 -15.57
C ALA A 116 2.31 7.71 -15.68
N ALA A 117 2.49 8.60 -14.69
CA ALA A 117 3.64 9.52 -14.63
C ALA A 117 4.96 8.77 -14.48
N MET A 118 5.02 7.72 -13.65
CA MET A 118 6.19 6.86 -13.48
C MET A 118 6.58 6.18 -14.79
N ARG A 119 5.60 5.62 -15.51
CA ARG A 119 5.83 4.99 -16.82
C ARG A 119 6.31 5.99 -17.88
N ALA A 120 5.71 7.17 -17.90
CA ALA A 120 6.10 8.24 -18.84
C ALA A 120 7.54 8.72 -18.64
N SER A 121 8.14 8.47 -17.48
CA SER A 121 9.56 8.79 -17.23
C SER A 121 10.53 7.98 -18.07
N GLY A 122 10.11 6.83 -18.59
CA GLY A 122 10.98 5.89 -19.31
C GLY A 122 11.92 5.07 -18.42
N ALA A 123 11.77 5.14 -17.08
CA ALA A 123 12.56 4.33 -16.14
C ALA A 123 12.26 2.83 -16.31
N GLU A 124 13.28 2.00 -16.22
CA GLU A 124 13.15 0.53 -16.21
C GLU A 124 12.62 0.06 -14.87
N ILE A 125 11.29 -0.08 -14.77
CA ILE A 125 10.60 -0.52 -13.57
C ILE A 125 10.40 -2.04 -13.67
N HIS A 126 10.82 -2.78 -12.64
CA HIS A 126 10.71 -4.23 -12.57
C HIS A 126 9.51 -4.68 -11.77
N VAL A 127 9.24 -4.01 -10.64
CA VAL A 127 8.17 -4.37 -9.72
C VAL A 127 7.37 -3.13 -9.33
N LEU A 128 6.04 -3.27 -9.30
CA LEU A 128 5.11 -2.36 -8.64
C LEU A 128 4.19 -3.18 -7.74
N ARG A 129 4.05 -2.76 -6.48
CA ARG A 129 3.22 -3.45 -5.48
C ARG A 129 2.67 -2.46 -4.45
N ASP A 130 1.44 -2.66 -4.05
CA ASP A 130 0.81 -1.93 -2.94
C ASP A 130 1.20 -2.57 -1.58
N PRO A 131 1.66 -1.80 -0.60
CA PRO A 131 2.01 -2.29 0.74
C PRO A 131 0.80 -2.24 1.68
N THR A 132 -0.25 -3.03 1.40
CA THR A 132 -1.49 -3.08 2.18
C THR A 132 -1.32 -3.86 3.48
N ARG A 133 -1.98 -5.00 3.64
CA ARG A 133 -1.94 -5.81 4.86
C ARG A 133 -0.52 -6.29 5.18
N GLY A 134 -0.09 -6.07 6.44
CA GLY A 134 1.27 -6.36 6.89
C GLY A 134 2.31 -5.35 6.39
N GLY A 135 1.84 -4.27 5.78
CA GLY A 135 2.62 -3.08 5.42
C GLY A 135 3.77 -3.36 4.44
N LEU A 136 4.75 -2.48 4.51
CA LEU A 136 5.97 -2.57 3.70
C LEU A 136 6.76 -3.85 4.00
N ALA A 137 6.80 -4.29 5.26
CA ALA A 137 7.55 -5.47 5.68
C ALA A 137 7.08 -6.72 4.95
N THR A 138 5.78 -7.03 4.99
CA THR A 138 5.23 -8.20 4.30
C THR A 138 5.43 -8.11 2.79
N THR A 139 5.15 -6.94 2.20
CA THR A 139 5.31 -6.70 0.76
C THR A 139 6.73 -6.97 0.27
N LEU A 140 7.74 -6.47 0.99
CA LEU A 140 9.14 -6.69 0.59
C LEU A 140 9.59 -8.13 0.78
N ASN A 141 9.13 -8.82 1.83
CA ASN A 141 9.41 -10.25 2.02
C ASN A 141 8.77 -11.11 0.91
N GLU A 142 7.53 -10.77 0.49
CA GLU A 142 6.90 -11.45 -0.66
C GLU A 142 7.74 -11.30 -1.93
N ILE A 143 8.16 -10.06 -2.26
CA ILE A 143 8.96 -9.76 -3.46
C ILE A 143 10.34 -10.44 -3.35
N ALA A 144 11.00 -10.35 -2.20
CA ALA A 144 12.32 -10.96 -1.99
C ALA A 144 12.27 -12.47 -2.23
N ARG A 145 11.27 -13.15 -1.68
CA ARG A 145 11.07 -14.59 -1.87
C ARG A 145 10.70 -14.96 -3.30
N GLN A 146 9.79 -14.19 -3.93
CA GLN A 146 9.34 -14.46 -5.31
C GLN A 146 10.44 -14.24 -6.33
N SER A 147 11.32 -13.27 -6.09
CA SER A 147 12.44 -12.91 -6.98
C SER A 147 13.74 -13.69 -6.66
N GLY A 148 13.81 -14.40 -5.53
CA GLY A 148 15.03 -15.10 -5.11
C GLY A 148 16.16 -14.15 -4.70
N VAL A 149 15.85 -13.02 -4.09
CA VAL A 149 16.81 -11.95 -3.72
C VAL A 149 16.68 -11.57 -2.26
N GLY A 150 17.68 -10.87 -1.71
CA GLY A 150 17.56 -10.15 -0.45
C GLY A 150 17.36 -8.66 -0.66
N MET A 151 17.07 -7.94 0.42
CA MET A 151 16.86 -6.49 0.38
C MET A 151 17.55 -5.82 1.57
N MET A 152 18.09 -4.61 1.34
CA MET A 152 18.70 -3.80 2.39
C MET A 152 18.02 -2.43 2.42
N LEU A 153 17.30 -2.16 3.49
CA LEU A 153 16.65 -0.88 3.75
C LEU A 153 17.54 0.05 4.57
N GLN A 154 17.23 1.35 4.50
CA GLN A 154 17.84 2.39 5.32
C GLN A 154 16.75 3.02 6.18
N GLU A 155 16.77 2.84 7.51
CA GLU A 155 15.74 3.37 8.41
C GLU A 155 15.55 4.88 8.26
N LYS A 156 16.65 5.64 8.15
CA LYS A 156 16.64 7.10 7.99
C LYS A 156 16.01 7.58 6.69
N ALA A 157 15.87 6.70 5.70
CA ALA A 157 15.27 7.02 4.41
C ALA A 157 13.76 6.69 4.35
N LEU A 158 13.23 6.01 5.37
CA LEU A 158 11.81 5.68 5.43
C LEU A 158 10.98 6.93 5.71
N PRO A 159 10.07 7.32 4.81
CA PRO A 159 9.20 8.45 5.07
C PRO A 159 8.07 8.00 6.01
N VAL A 160 8.04 8.54 7.21
CA VAL A 160 6.98 8.33 8.19
C VAL A 160 6.52 9.68 8.70
N ASN A 161 5.21 9.90 8.71
CA ASN A 161 4.64 11.12 9.27
C ASN A 161 4.93 11.19 10.78
N PRO A 162 5.40 12.32 11.33
CA PRO A 162 5.70 12.43 12.77
C PRO A 162 4.54 12.03 13.68
N ALA A 163 3.30 12.37 13.32
CA ALA A 163 2.12 11.96 14.09
C ALA A 163 1.92 10.42 14.08
N VAL A 164 2.18 9.77 12.93
CA VAL A 164 2.13 8.31 12.80
C VAL A 164 3.27 7.66 13.57
N ALA A 165 4.48 8.20 13.50
CA ALA A 165 5.62 7.70 14.26
C ALA A 165 5.34 7.73 15.77
N ALA A 166 4.85 8.86 16.30
CA ALA A 166 4.49 9.00 17.70
C ALA A 166 3.34 8.06 18.12
N ALA A 167 2.34 7.87 17.26
CA ALA A 167 1.24 6.94 17.51
C ALA A 167 1.73 5.48 17.55
N CYS A 168 2.59 5.09 16.62
CA CYS A 168 3.20 3.76 16.60
C CYS A 168 4.07 3.52 17.85
N GLU A 169 4.89 4.49 18.25
CA GLU A 169 5.72 4.41 19.45
C GLU A 169 4.84 4.22 20.71
N PHE A 170 3.77 5.00 20.84
CA PHE A 170 2.84 4.90 21.96
C PHE A 170 2.15 3.52 22.03
N LEU A 171 1.82 2.92 20.89
CA LEU A 171 1.14 1.63 20.79
C LEU A 171 2.11 0.44 20.72
N GLY A 172 3.42 0.66 20.71
CA GLY A 172 4.41 -0.41 20.56
C GLY A 172 4.39 -1.05 19.17
N LEU A 173 4.00 -0.31 18.14
CA LEU A 173 3.91 -0.78 16.75
C LEU A 173 5.11 -0.29 15.93
N ASP A 174 5.48 -1.06 14.91
CA ASP A 174 6.47 -0.64 13.92
C ASP A 174 5.75 -0.19 12.64
N PRO A 175 5.95 1.06 12.15
CA PRO A 175 5.32 1.58 10.95
C PRO A 175 5.50 0.71 9.70
N LEU A 176 6.56 -0.12 9.66
CA LEU A 176 6.81 -1.03 8.53
C LEU A 176 5.72 -2.10 8.36
N TYR A 177 5.00 -2.44 9.43
CA TYR A 177 3.94 -3.47 9.43
C TYR A 177 2.54 -2.88 9.37
N VAL A 178 2.41 -1.55 9.43
CA VAL A 178 1.12 -0.86 9.38
C VAL A 178 0.64 -0.76 7.93
N ALA A 179 -0.65 -1.04 7.71
CA ALA A 179 -1.26 -1.05 6.40
C ALA A 179 -1.31 0.34 5.74
N ASN A 180 -1.17 0.36 4.42
CA ASN A 180 -1.29 1.53 3.56
C ASN A 180 -2.30 1.24 2.44
N GLU A 181 -3.12 2.22 2.02
CA GLU A 181 -4.15 2.04 1.00
C GLU A 181 -3.98 2.95 -0.23
N GLY A 182 -3.12 3.96 -0.14
CA GLY A 182 -2.82 4.88 -1.22
C GLY A 182 -1.32 5.03 -1.48
N LYS A 183 -0.56 3.97 -1.29
CA LYS A 183 0.89 3.93 -1.50
C LYS A 183 1.28 2.76 -2.41
N LEU A 184 2.43 2.90 -3.04
CA LEU A 184 3.06 1.82 -3.78
C LEU A 184 4.56 1.73 -3.48
N VAL A 185 5.08 0.52 -3.61
CA VAL A 185 6.50 0.19 -3.70
C VAL A 185 6.84 0.03 -5.16
N ALA A 186 7.93 0.65 -5.58
CA ALA A 186 8.53 0.44 -6.90
C ALA A 186 9.94 -0.10 -6.75
N ILE A 187 10.31 -1.08 -7.57
CA ILE A 187 11.68 -1.55 -7.71
C ILE A 187 12.10 -1.33 -9.15
N CYS A 188 13.22 -0.66 -9.35
CA CYS A 188 13.70 -0.28 -10.66
C CYS A 188 15.22 -0.40 -10.75
N SER A 189 15.76 -0.37 -11.97
CA SER A 189 17.19 -0.27 -12.21
C SER A 189 17.81 0.89 -11.41
N GLU A 190 18.94 0.67 -10.74
CA GLU A 190 19.67 1.70 -9.98
C GLU A 190 19.94 2.96 -10.80
N ARG A 191 20.33 2.78 -12.08
CA ARG A 191 20.63 3.90 -13.00
C ARG A 191 19.44 4.85 -13.19
N ASP A 192 18.21 4.34 -13.10
CA ASP A 192 16.97 5.07 -13.36
C ASP A 192 16.28 5.56 -12.07
N ALA A 193 16.79 5.18 -10.90
CA ALA A 193 16.14 5.43 -9.61
C ALA A 193 15.86 6.92 -9.35
N ASN A 194 16.82 7.81 -9.67
CA ASN A 194 16.64 9.25 -9.48
C ASN A 194 15.66 9.85 -10.49
N MET A 195 15.63 9.35 -11.72
CA MET A 195 14.66 9.75 -12.74
C MET A 195 13.26 9.35 -12.31
N LEU A 196 13.08 8.10 -11.86
CA LEU A 196 11.81 7.60 -11.35
C LEU A 196 11.36 8.39 -10.11
N LEU A 197 12.26 8.63 -9.14
CA LEU A 197 11.97 9.44 -7.95
C LEU A 197 11.50 10.84 -8.32
N SER A 198 12.14 11.48 -9.30
CA SER A 198 11.77 12.82 -9.78
C SER A 198 10.38 12.82 -10.41
N ALA A 199 10.06 11.81 -11.23
CA ALA A 199 8.73 11.65 -11.82
C ALA A 199 7.66 11.40 -10.75
N MET A 200 7.95 10.57 -9.75
CA MET A 200 7.04 10.36 -8.62
C MET A 200 6.79 11.67 -7.86
N ARG A 201 7.83 12.42 -7.50
CA ARG A 201 7.71 13.66 -6.72
C ARG A 201 7.01 14.81 -7.46
N ALA A 202 7.03 14.80 -8.78
CA ALA A 202 6.27 15.73 -9.61
C ALA A 202 4.75 15.51 -9.54
N HIS A 203 4.31 14.31 -9.14
CA HIS A 203 2.90 13.97 -8.99
C HIS A 203 2.41 14.25 -7.55
N PRO A 204 1.18 14.76 -7.35
CA PRO A 204 0.66 15.08 -6.00
C PRO A 204 0.74 13.92 -5.00
N LEU A 205 0.47 12.67 -5.43
CA LEU A 205 0.51 11.48 -4.60
C LEU A 205 1.93 10.92 -4.37
N GLY A 206 2.94 11.48 -5.01
CA GLY A 206 4.33 11.06 -4.89
C GLY A 206 5.26 12.10 -4.28
N ARG A 207 4.74 13.24 -3.77
CA ARG A 207 5.57 14.36 -3.26
C ARG A 207 6.57 13.93 -2.19
N GLN A 208 6.22 12.96 -1.37
CA GLN A 208 7.06 12.41 -0.29
C GLN A 208 7.72 11.09 -0.69
N ALA A 209 7.77 10.77 -2.00
CA ALA A 209 8.45 9.59 -2.47
C ALA A 209 9.93 9.58 -2.07
N ALA A 210 10.45 8.40 -1.76
CA ALA A 210 11.83 8.22 -1.31
C ALA A 210 12.43 6.92 -1.85
N ILE A 211 13.73 6.95 -2.12
CA ILE A 211 14.54 5.72 -2.27
C ILE A 211 14.84 5.24 -0.86
N ILE A 212 14.38 4.04 -0.51
CA ILE A 212 14.44 3.50 0.85
C ILE A 212 15.46 2.39 1.03
N GLY A 213 16.01 1.86 -0.08
CA GLY A 213 16.95 0.76 -0.01
C GLY A 213 17.33 0.22 -1.37
N SER A 214 17.93 -0.96 -1.36
CA SER A 214 18.39 -1.66 -2.57
C SER A 214 18.21 -3.16 -2.47
N VAL A 215 18.10 -3.80 -3.62
CA VAL A 215 18.04 -5.25 -3.78
C VAL A 215 19.45 -5.83 -3.77
N ARG A 216 19.64 -6.97 -3.11
CA ARG A 216 20.93 -7.65 -2.93
C ARG A 216 20.85 -9.12 -3.32
N ALA A 217 21.98 -9.69 -3.75
CA ALA A 217 22.12 -11.13 -3.82
C ALA A 217 22.15 -11.68 -2.38
N ASP A 218 21.20 -12.54 -2.04
CA ASP A 218 21.15 -13.20 -0.73
C ASP A 218 20.41 -14.54 -0.88
N PRO A 219 21.09 -15.67 -0.63
CA PRO A 219 20.49 -17.00 -0.77
C PRO A 219 19.39 -17.29 0.26
N HIS A 220 19.31 -16.51 1.32
CA HIS A 220 18.30 -16.63 2.37
C HIS A 220 17.08 -15.73 2.13
N HIS A 221 17.16 -14.83 1.13
CA HIS A 221 16.08 -13.89 0.75
C HIS A 221 15.65 -12.97 1.90
N PHE A 222 16.58 -12.60 2.79
CA PHE A 222 16.26 -11.75 3.93
C PHE A 222 16.03 -10.31 3.49
N VAL A 223 14.98 -9.71 4.08
CA VAL A 223 14.82 -8.26 4.13
C VAL A 223 15.49 -7.77 5.40
N GLN A 224 16.49 -6.92 5.26
CA GLN A 224 17.27 -6.36 6.35
C GLN A 224 17.16 -4.83 6.36
N MET A 225 17.37 -4.22 7.48
CA MET A 225 17.39 -2.76 7.62
C MET A 225 18.62 -2.31 8.42
N THR A 226 19.33 -1.33 7.90
CA THR A 226 20.33 -0.58 8.67
C THR A 226 19.60 0.44 9.53
N THR A 227 19.77 0.33 10.86
CA THR A 227 19.14 1.23 11.84
C THR A 227 19.80 2.60 11.89
N GLY A 228 19.10 3.57 12.46
CA GLY A 228 19.59 4.93 12.66
C GLY A 228 20.91 5.03 13.44
N PHE A 229 21.22 4.00 14.25
CA PHE A 229 22.46 3.88 15.04
C PHE A 229 23.54 3.03 14.36
N GLY A 230 23.33 2.60 13.11
CA GLY A 230 24.29 1.81 12.33
C GLY A 230 24.25 0.31 12.55
N GLY A 231 23.37 -0.20 13.44
CA GLY A 231 23.10 -1.61 13.59
C GLY A 231 22.31 -2.18 12.40
N ARG A 232 22.16 -3.50 12.35
CA ARG A 232 21.31 -4.18 11.38
C ARG A 232 20.25 -5.00 12.07
N ARG A 233 19.02 -4.99 11.55
CA ARG A 233 17.96 -5.91 11.97
C ARG A 233 17.31 -6.58 10.77
N ILE A 234 16.76 -7.77 10.98
CA ILE A 234 15.89 -8.43 10.01
C ILE A 234 14.51 -7.76 10.10
N VAL A 235 13.93 -7.48 8.95
CA VAL A 235 12.52 -7.09 8.78
C VAL A 235 11.79 -8.34 8.36
N ASP A 236 11.26 -9.07 9.32
CA ASP A 236 10.63 -10.37 9.11
C ASP A 236 9.17 -10.22 8.65
N TRP A 237 8.53 -11.34 8.36
CA TRP A 237 7.09 -11.42 8.13
C TRP A 237 6.32 -10.93 9.34
N LEU A 238 5.12 -10.38 9.10
CA LEU A 238 4.20 -10.10 10.19
C LEU A 238 3.83 -11.41 10.89
N SER A 239 4.23 -11.57 12.15
CA SER A 239 3.85 -12.69 12.99
C SER A 239 2.70 -12.27 13.91
N GLY A 240 1.52 -12.90 13.73
CA GLY A 240 0.31 -12.59 14.48
C GLY A 240 -0.49 -11.41 13.91
N ASP A 241 -1.61 -11.11 14.52
CA ASP A 241 -2.46 -9.97 14.17
C ASP A 241 -2.04 -8.76 15.03
N GLN A 242 -1.17 -7.90 14.51
CA GLN A 242 -0.75 -6.67 15.22
C GLN A 242 -1.84 -5.60 15.23
N LEU A 243 -2.71 -5.62 14.24
CA LEU A 243 -3.82 -4.68 14.07
C LEU A 243 -5.10 -5.46 13.84
N PRO A 244 -6.26 -4.95 14.29
CA PRO A 244 -7.55 -5.48 13.87
C PRO A 244 -7.60 -5.50 12.34
N ARG A 245 -8.38 -6.42 11.77
CA ARG A 245 -8.58 -6.47 10.31
C ARG A 245 -9.19 -5.14 9.84
N ILE A 246 -8.40 -4.33 9.14
CA ILE A 246 -8.73 -2.97 8.74
C ILE A 246 -8.90 -2.80 7.23
N CYS A 247 -8.72 -3.86 6.49
CA CYS A 247 -8.93 -3.95 5.04
C CYS A 247 -9.50 -5.30 4.65
#